data_2bf0453ca447e992a9ec84669a406ecb
#
_entry.id   2bf0453ca447e992a9ec84669a406ecb
#
_cell.length_a   1.000
_cell.length_b   1.000
_cell.length_c   1.000
_cell.angle_alpha   90.00
_cell.angle_beta   90.00
_cell.angle_gamma   90.00
#
_symmetry.space_group_name_H-M   'P 1'
#
loop_
_entity.id
_entity.type
_entity.pdbx_description
1 polymer ?
#
loop_
_entity_poly.entity_id
_entity_poly.type
_entity_poly.pdbx_seq_one_letter_code
_entity_poly.pdbx_strand_id
1 'polypeptide(L)'
;VGALVTALLLIAPGFLLHVAPRFPGSLAGGILGIAGATLIVLLLLYPVVKYVGPLRKRVTRFVSLRALLAFHIYAGVLGPLFGIVHSGHKYESPLGIALVATMLAVVISGFVGRYYLAHVSADIRDQQAMLGTLRAAYDQTAAVLAGAGPSGSTSPSSPLQVRSADVSLRALVDGIADLEYAINAREALKRALRRWVIFHAT
;
A
#
# COMPACT_ATOMS: atom_id res chain seq x y z
N VAL A 1 -2.48 -12.28 -6.59
CA VAL A 1 -2.42 -12.22 -5.12
C VAL A 1 -3.83 -12.17 -4.54
N GLY A 2 -4.73 -11.29 -4.99
CA GLY A 2 -6.10 -11.20 -4.48
C GLY A 2 -6.83 -12.54 -4.45
N ALA A 3 -6.83 -13.28 -5.56
CA ALA A 3 -7.44 -14.62 -5.63
C ALA A 3 -6.86 -15.61 -4.60
N LEU A 4 -5.55 -15.57 -4.34
CA LEU A 4 -4.92 -16.41 -3.31
C LEU A 4 -5.33 -16.01 -1.90
N VAL A 5 -5.43 -14.71 -1.61
CA VAL A 5 -5.92 -14.22 -0.32
C VAL A 5 -7.38 -14.60 -0.12
N THR A 6 -8.20 -14.47 -1.14
CA THR A 6 -9.60 -14.92 -1.11
C THR A 6 -9.70 -16.43 -0.86
N ALA A 7 -8.89 -17.23 -1.57
CA ALA A 7 -8.84 -18.67 -1.35
C ALA A 7 -8.43 -19.02 0.10
N LEU A 8 -7.41 -18.33 0.64
CA LEU A 8 -6.97 -18.50 2.03
C LEU A 8 -8.09 -18.19 3.01
N LEU A 9 -8.80 -17.07 2.82
CA LEU A 9 -9.91 -16.65 3.68
C LEU A 9 -11.12 -17.59 3.60
N LEU A 10 -11.36 -18.21 2.45
CA LEU A 10 -12.42 -19.20 2.28
C LEU A 10 -12.06 -20.57 2.87
N ILE A 11 -10.77 -20.97 2.77
CA ILE A 11 -10.31 -22.26 3.28
C ILE A 11 -10.11 -22.22 4.80
N ALA A 12 -9.72 -21.09 5.37
CA ALA A 12 -9.51 -20.96 6.82
C ALA A 12 -10.70 -21.45 7.68
N PRO A 13 -11.98 -21.07 7.39
CA PRO A 13 -13.14 -21.58 8.11
C PRO A 13 -13.62 -22.95 7.61
N GLY A 14 -12.85 -23.66 6.80
CA GLY A 14 -13.21 -24.97 6.25
C GLY A 14 -13.53 -26.03 7.30
N PHE A 15 -13.10 -25.84 8.57
CA PHE A 15 -13.47 -26.69 9.70
C PHE A 15 -14.99 -26.76 9.95
N LEU A 16 -15.75 -25.76 9.50
CA LEU A 16 -17.22 -25.78 9.58
C LEU A 16 -17.85 -26.79 8.64
N LEU A 17 -17.14 -27.19 7.58
CA LEU A 17 -17.62 -28.10 6.54
C LEU A 17 -16.96 -29.47 6.63
N HIS A 18 -15.67 -29.52 6.97
CA HIS A 18 -14.90 -30.76 6.96
C HIS A 18 -13.68 -30.69 7.89
N VAL A 19 -13.47 -31.74 8.67
CA VAL A 19 -12.30 -31.92 9.53
C VAL A 19 -11.67 -33.27 9.21
N ALA A 20 -10.38 -33.30 8.91
CA ALA A 20 -9.61 -34.49 8.60
C ALA A 20 -8.50 -34.75 9.64
N PRO A 21 -8.80 -35.31 10.84
CA PRO A 21 -7.86 -35.41 11.96
C PRO A 21 -6.61 -36.24 11.68
N ARG A 22 -6.70 -37.18 10.72
CA ARG A 22 -5.58 -38.06 10.33
C ARG A 22 -4.71 -37.49 9.22
N PHE A 23 -5.17 -36.40 8.54
CA PHE A 23 -4.47 -35.82 7.41
C PHE A 23 -3.08 -35.28 7.76
N PRO A 24 -2.86 -34.59 8.89
CA PRO A 24 -1.52 -34.11 9.27
C PRO A 24 -0.46 -35.21 9.36
N GLY A 25 -0.85 -36.40 9.77
CA GLY A 25 0.04 -37.58 9.89
C GLY A 25 0.21 -38.35 8.57
N SER A 26 -0.50 -37.99 7.52
CA SER A 26 -0.34 -38.60 6.18
C SER A 26 0.90 -38.06 5.46
N LEU A 27 1.40 -38.80 4.47
CA LEU A 27 2.53 -38.36 3.65
C LEU A 27 2.21 -37.04 2.93
N ALA A 28 1.01 -36.90 2.38
CA ALA A 28 0.59 -35.67 1.72
C ALA A 28 0.49 -34.49 2.71
N GLY A 29 -0.08 -34.72 3.89
CA GLY A 29 -0.12 -33.72 4.96
C GLY A 29 1.27 -33.31 5.42
N GLY A 30 2.19 -34.26 5.60
CA GLY A 30 3.58 -34.01 5.95
C GLY A 30 4.31 -33.14 4.91
N ILE A 31 4.16 -33.47 3.63
CA ILE A 31 4.76 -32.66 2.52
C ILE A 31 4.23 -31.22 2.56
N LEU A 32 2.91 -31.03 2.71
CA LEU A 32 2.32 -29.68 2.80
C LEU A 32 2.82 -28.91 4.02
N GLY A 33 2.96 -29.58 5.16
CA GLY A 33 3.49 -28.96 6.38
C GLY A 33 4.93 -28.49 6.20
N ILE A 34 5.80 -29.34 5.67
CA ILE A 34 7.21 -29.01 5.38
C ILE A 34 7.30 -27.89 4.34
N ALA A 35 6.54 -27.98 3.25
CA ALA A 35 6.51 -26.93 2.23
C ALA A 35 6.04 -25.59 2.80
N GLY A 36 4.96 -25.59 3.57
CA GLY A 36 4.45 -24.38 4.23
C GLY A 36 5.47 -23.77 5.18
N ALA A 37 6.07 -24.58 6.06
CA ALA A 37 7.11 -24.13 6.99
C ALA A 37 8.33 -23.55 6.25
N THR A 38 8.78 -24.23 5.19
CA THR A 38 9.88 -23.75 4.34
C THR A 38 9.57 -22.40 3.73
N LEU A 39 8.37 -22.21 3.17
CA LEU A 39 7.95 -20.92 2.62
C LEU A 39 7.94 -19.82 3.68
N ILE A 40 7.44 -20.11 4.89
CA ILE A 40 7.41 -19.15 6.00
C ILE A 40 8.83 -18.74 6.41
N VAL A 41 9.77 -19.68 6.50
CA VAL A 41 11.18 -19.35 6.77
C VAL A 41 11.78 -18.51 5.64
N LEU A 42 11.51 -18.86 4.39
CA LEU A 42 12.02 -18.12 3.23
C LEU A 42 11.42 -16.70 3.10
N LEU A 43 10.30 -16.39 3.77
CA LEU A 43 9.79 -15.02 3.86
C LEU A 43 10.79 -14.05 4.48
N LEU A 44 11.64 -14.52 5.40
CA LEU A 44 12.67 -13.70 6.03
C LEU A 44 13.73 -13.23 5.03
N LEU A 45 13.88 -13.89 3.89
CA LEU A 45 14.88 -13.54 2.89
C LEU A 45 14.71 -12.09 2.38
N TYR A 46 13.49 -11.66 2.10
CA TYR A 46 13.24 -10.30 1.61
C TYR A 46 13.61 -9.21 2.62
N PRO A 47 13.10 -9.21 3.88
CA PRO A 47 13.48 -8.18 4.85
C PRO A 47 14.97 -8.23 5.18
N VAL A 48 15.58 -9.40 5.33
CA VAL A 48 17.02 -9.54 5.59
C VAL A 48 17.85 -8.93 4.46
N VAL A 49 17.57 -9.26 3.21
CA VAL A 49 18.28 -8.68 2.04
C VAL A 49 18.01 -7.17 1.93
N LYS A 50 16.80 -6.72 2.25
CA LYS A 50 16.45 -5.29 2.17
C LYS A 50 17.20 -4.44 3.18
N TYR A 51 17.33 -4.90 4.43
CA TYR A 51 17.87 -4.11 5.54
C TYR A 51 19.35 -4.36 5.80
N VAL A 52 19.93 -5.49 5.39
CA VAL A 52 21.34 -5.80 5.56
C VAL A 52 22.13 -5.34 4.32
N GLY A 53 22.81 -4.21 4.42
CA GLY A 53 23.50 -3.56 3.30
C GLY A 53 24.50 -4.45 2.53
N PRO A 54 25.42 -5.18 3.20
CA PRO A 54 26.35 -6.08 2.52
C PRO A 54 25.65 -7.20 1.75
N LEU A 55 24.63 -7.80 2.35
CA LEU A 55 23.84 -8.86 1.73
C LEU A 55 23.03 -8.35 0.53
N ARG A 56 22.46 -7.15 0.66
CA ARG A 56 21.75 -6.47 -0.43
C ARG A 56 22.66 -6.35 -1.65
N LYS A 57 23.88 -5.82 -1.51
CA LYS A 57 24.83 -5.65 -2.62
C LYS A 57 25.17 -6.98 -3.30
N ARG A 58 25.30 -8.07 -2.51
CA ARG A 58 25.65 -9.39 -3.02
C ARG A 58 24.49 -10.06 -3.75
N VAL A 59 23.29 -10.06 -3.15
CA VAL A 59 22.11 -10.75 -3.68
C VAL A 59 21.52 -10.01 -4.87
N THR A 60 21.53 -8.66 -4.87
CA THR A 60 20.96 -7.88 -6.00
C THR A 60 21.78 -7.98 -7.29
N ARG A 61 22.94 -8.61 -7.27
CA ARG A 61 23.66 -8.99 -8.50
C ARG A 61 22.98 -10.12 -9.27
N PHE A 62 22.23 -10.98 -8.57
CA PHE A 62 21.59 -12.17 -9.14
C PHE A 62 20.08 -12.05 -9.22
N VAL A 63 19.46 -11.42 -8.21
CA VAL A 63 17.99 -11.33 -8.09
C VAL A 63 17.57 -9.91 -7.72
N SER A 64 16.64 -9.34 -8.48
CA SER A 64 16.14 -7.98 -8.20
C SER A 64 15.34 -7.94 -6.90
N LEU A 65 15.37 -6.81 -6.19
CA LEU A 65 14.54 -6.58 -5.00
C LEU A 65 13.03 -6.68 -5.32
N ARG A 66 12.63 -6.38 -6.56
CA ARG A 66 11.24 -6.55 -7.00
C ARG A 66 10.84 -8.03 -7.05
N ALA A 67 11.74 -8.89 -7.55
CA ALA A 67 11.50 -10.34 -7.60
C ALA A 67 11.44 -10.92 -6.18
N LEU A 68 12.35 -10.51 -5.29
CA LEU A 68 12.31 -10.92 -3.87
C LEU A 68 11.03 -10.46 -3.17
N LEU A 69 10.57 -9.24 -3.44
CA LEU A 69 9.29 -8.74 -2.91
C LEU A 69 8.11 -9.55 -3.47
N ALA A 70 8.11 -9.85 -4.76
CA ALA A 70 7.07 -10.67 -5.37
C ALA A 70 7.04 -12.06 -4.73
N PHE A 71 8.21 -12.69 -4.59
CA PHE A 71 8.34 -13.97 -3.87
C PHE A 71 7.78 -13.88 -2.45
N HIS A 72 8.18 -12.87 -1.68
CA HIS A 72 7.69 -12.64 -0.31
C HIS A 72 6.15 -12.56 -0.26
N ILE A 73 5.53 -11.85 -1.21
CA ILE A 73 4.08 -11.69 -1.26
C ILE A 73 3.38 -13.03 -1.56
N TYR A 74 3.87 -13.80 -2.56
CA TYR A 74 3.25 -15.07 -2.91
C TYR A 74 3.50 -16.14 -1.85
N ALA A 75 4.73 -16.26 -1.34
CA ALA A 75 5.08 -17.19 -0.28
C ALA A 75 4.34 -16.85 1.03
N GLY A 76 4.12 -15.55 1.30
CA GLY A 76 3.36 -15.06 2.45
C GLY A 76 1.88 -15.45 2.45
N VAL A 77 1.32 -15.82 1.30
CA VAL A 77 -0.05 -16.36 1.22
C VAL A 77 -0.03 -17.88 1.13
N LEU A 78 0.88 -18.46 0.32
CA LEU A 78 0.96 -19.90 0.12
C LEU A 78 1.43 -20.65 1.37
N GLY A 79 2.35 -20.08 2.16
CA GLY A 79 2.82 -20.68 3.41
C GLY A 79 1.68 -20.93 4.41
N PRO A 80 0.92 -19.90 4.80
CA PRO A 80 -0.29 -20.04 5.60
C PRO A 80 -1.34 -20.97 5.00
N LEU A 81 -1.57 -20.92 3.68
CA LEU A 81 -2.51 -21.80 3.00
C LEU A 81 -2.11 -23.28 3.19
N PHE A 82 -0.84 -23.60 2.97
CA PHE A 82 -0.34 -24.97 3.18
C PHE A 82 -0.38 -25.37 4.65
N GLY A 83 -0.10 -24.45 5.57
CA GLY A 83 -0.21 -24.69 7.02
C GLY A 83 -1.63 -25.02 7.44
N ILE A 84 -2.63 -24.27 6.96
CA ILE A 84 -4.05 -24.54 7.25
C ILE A 84 -4.49 -25.87 6.67
N VAL A 85 -4.16 -26.18 5.43
CA VAL A 85 -4.50 -27.46 4.81
C VAL A 85 -3.78 -28.60 5.52
N HIS A 86 -2.48 -28.41 5.87
CA HIS A 86 -1.72 -29.40 6.67
C HIS A 86 -2.41 -29.72 7.99
N SER A 87 -2.98 -28.72 8.69
CA SER A 87 -3.67 -28.94 9.97
C SER A 87 -4.88 -29.88 9.86
N GLY A 88 -5.37 -30.15 8.64
CA GLY A 88 -6.61 -30.90 8.40
C GLY A 88 -7.81 -30.25 9.06
N HIS A 89 -7.75 -28.93 9.29
CA HIS A 89 -8.76 -28.11 9.98
C HIS A 89 -9.03 -28.57 11.44
N LYS A 90 -8.07 -29.24 12.06
CA LYS A 90 -8.16 -29.69 13.44
C LYS A 90 -7.71 -28.57 14.39
N TYR A 91 -8.63 -27.70 14.78
CA TYR A 91 -8.36 -26.55 15.67
C TYR A 91 -8.73 -26.88 17.13
N GLU A 92 -8.06 -27.86 17.73
CA GLU A 92 -8.34 -28.31 19.13
C GLU A 92 -7.43 -27.63 20.16
N SER A 93 -6.24 -27.16 19.72
CA SER A 93 -5.26 -26.57 20.65
C SER A 93 -5.38 -25.04 20.62
N PRO A 94 -5.45 -24.36 21.78
CA PRO A 94 -5.44 -22.90 21.84
C PRO A 94 -4.23 -22.28 21.13
N LEU A 95 -3.06 -22.92 21.22
CA LEU A 95 -1.84 -22.48 20.54
C LEU A 95 -1.99 -22.58 19.01
N GLY A 96 -2.57 -23.68 18.50
CA GLY A 96 -2.82 -23.85 17.07
C GLY A 96 -3.79 -22.81 16.53
N ILE A 97 -4.87 -22.51 17.27
CA ILE A 97 -5.84 -21.48 16.92
C ILE A 97 -5.15 -20.11 16.90
N ALA A 98 -4.38 -19.77 17.94
CA ALA A 98 -3.64 -18.51 18.00
C ALA A 98 -2.65 -18.36 16.84
N LEU A 99 -1.95 -19.43 16.45
CA LEU A 99 -1.02 -19.44 15.33
C LEU A 99 -1.74 -19.15 14.01
N VAL A 100 -2.85 -19.84 13.72
CA VAL A 100 -3.63 -19.63 12.51
C VAL A 100 -4.20 -18.21 12.47
N ALA A 101 -4.76 -17.72 13.59
CA ALA A 101 -5.29 -16.36 13.68
C ALA A 101 -4.20 -15.30 13.43
N THR A 102 -3.01 -15.48 14.02
CA THR A 102 -1.86 -14.59 13.81
C THR A 102 -1.40 -14.62 12.36
N MET A 103 -1.28 -15.81 11.75
CA MET A 103 -0.91 -15.94 10.34
C MET A 103 -1.90 -15.22 9.42
N LEU A 104 -3.20 -15.40 9.65
CA LEU A 104 -4.25 -14.69 8.87
C LEU A 104 -4.16 -13.17 9.06
N ALA A 105 -4.00 -12.71 10.30
CA ALA A 105 -3.85 -11.29 10.60
C ALA A 105 -2.64 -10.67 9.87
N VAL A 106 -1.49 -11.34 9.85
CA VAL A 106 -0.29 -10.90 9.14
C VAL A 106 -0.52 -10.85 7.62
N VAL A 107 -1.16 -11.87 7.03
CA VAL A 107 -1.46 -11.88 5.59
C VAL A 107 -2.42 -10.76 5.21
N ILE A 108 -3.52 -10.60 5.94
CA ILE A 108 -4.50 -9.55 5.69
C ILE A 108 -3.85 -8.19 5.84
N SER A 109 -3.08 -7.98 6.90
CA SER A 109 -2.39 -6.74 7.15
C SER A 109 -1.39 -6.41 6.04
N GLY A 110 -0.62 -7.37 5.54
CA GLY A 110 0.30 -7.21 4.41
C GLY A 110 -0.43 -6.86 3.11
N PHE A 111 -1.54 -7.52 2.83
CA PHE A 111 -2.36 -7.26 1.65
C PHE A 111 -2.97 -5.85 1.69
N VAL A 112 -3.61 -5.50 2.81
CA VAL A 112 -4.22 -4.18 3.01
C VAL A 112 -3.18 -3.07 2.90
N GLY A 113 -2.04 -3.19 3.60
CA GLY A 113 -0.98 -2.19 3.56
C GLY A 113 -0.42 -1.97 2.15
N ARG A 114 -0.21 -3.05 1.38
CA ARG A 114 0.25 -2.93 0.00
C ARG A 114 -0.80 -2.24 -0.90
N TYR A 115 -2.07 -2.59 -0.76
CA TYR A 115 -3.16 -2.00 -1.54
C TYR A 115 -3.29 -0.51 -1.23
N TYR A 116 -3.41 -0.15 0.04
CA TYR A 116 -3.56 1.24 0.45
C TYR A 116 -2.33 2.10 0.11
N LEU A 117 -1.12 1.62 0.35
CA LEU A 117 0.10 2.38 0.01
C LEU A 117 0.21 2.68 -1.48
N ALA A 118 -0.20 1.73 -2.33
CA ALA A 118 -0.18 1.94 -3.78
C ALA A 118 -1.20 3.02 -4.19
N HIS A 119 -2.44 2.93 -3.72
CA HIS A 119 -3.51 3.87 -4.05
C HIS A 119 -3.25 5.27 -3.49
N VAL A 120 -2.94 5.39 -2.20
CA VAL A 120 -2.64 6.70 -1.57
C VAL A 120 -1.45 7.39 -2.24
N SER A 121 -0.45 6.62 -2.68
CA SER A 121 0.71 7.22 -3.38
C SER A 121 0.39 7.66 -4.82
N ALA A 122 -0.56 7.00 -5.50
CA ALA A 122 -1.04 7.43 -6.80
C ALA A 122 -1.85 8.74 -6.66
N ASP A 123 -2.84 8.73 -5.77
CA ASP A 123 -3.68 9.90 -5.50
C ASP A 123 -2.87 11.15 -5.13
N ILE A 124 -1.84 11.00 -4.28
CA ILE A 124 -0.98 12.14 -3.91
C ILE A 124 -0.27 12.70 -5.14
N ARG A 125 0.24 11.86 -6.04
CA ARG A 125 0.92 12.34 -7.26
C ARG A 125 -0.02 13.10 -8.18
N ASP A 126 -1.23 12.57 -8.38
CA ASP A 126 -2.23 13.19 -9.24
C ASP A 126 -2.68 14.55 -8.68
N GLN A 127 -2.87 14.64 -7.37
CA GLN A 127 -3.20 15.89 -6.69
C GLN A 127 -2.05 16.90 -6.70
N GLN A 128 -0.80 16.45 -6.56
CA GLN A 128 0.38 17.33 -6.68
C GLN A 128 0.52 17.90 -8.11
N ALA A 129 0.22 17.10 -9.13
CA ALA A 129 0.19 17.57 -10.50
C ALA A 129 -0.91 18.63 -10.71
N MET A 130 -2.12 18.38 -10.20
CA MET A 130 -3.23 19.34 -10.24
C MET A 130 -2.91 20.63 -9.48
N LEU A 131 -2.27 20.53 -8.31
CA LEU A 131 -1.81 21.69 -7.54
C LEU A 131 -0.82 22.53 -8.35
N GLY A 132 0.09 21.89 -9.08
CA GLY A 132 1.03 22.55 -9.97
C GLY A 132 0.33 23.36 -11.07
N THR A 133 -0.72 22.81 -11.70
CA THR A 133 -1.50 23.51 -12.73
C THR A 133 -2.28 24.69 -12.15
N LEU A 134 -2.88 24.54 -10.97
CA LEU A 134 -3.62 25.63 -10.31
C LEU A 134 -2.69 26.79 -9.91
N ARG A 135 -1.50 26.49 -9.38
CA ARG A 135 -0.50 27.51 -9.05
C ARG A 135 -0.02 28.25 -10.30
N ALA A 136 0.25 27.53 -11.40
CA ALA A 136 0.64 28.17 -12.66
C ALA A 136 -0.47 29.10 -13.21
N ALA A 137 -1.73 28.67 -13.12
CA ALA A 137 -2.88 29.51 -13.52
C ALA A 137 -3.02 30.75 -12.62
N TYR A 138 -2.80 30.60 -11.31
CA TYR A 138 -2.77 31.71 -10.37
C TYR A 138 -1.67 32.72 -10.72
N ASP A 139 -0.44 32.26 -10.92
CA ASP A 139 0.70 33.12 -11.25
C ASP A 139 0.48 33.86 -12.56
N GLN A 140 -0.07 33.19 -13.58
CA GLN A 140 -0.40 33.80 -14.87
C GLN A 140 -1.48 34.88 -14.72
N THR A 141 -2.55 34.61 -13.98
CA THR A 141 -3.64 35.58 -13.77
C THR A 141 -3.18 36.75 -12.94
N ALA A 142 -2.38 36.52 -11.90
CA ALA A 142 -1.78 37.55 -11.05
C ALA A 142 -0.82 38.46 -11.87
N ALA A 143 0.01 37.86 -12.74
CA ALA A 143 0.92 38.64 -13.62
C ALA A 143 0.17 39.51 -14.60
N VAL A 144 -0.95 39.02 -15.17
CA VAL A 144 -1.80 39.85 -16.07
C VAL A 144 -2.40 41.04 -15.33
N LEU A 145 -2.87 40.84 -14.11
CA LEU A 145 -3.42 41.91 -13.26
C LEU A 145 -2.35 42.92 -12.82
N ALA A 146 -1.14 42.44 -12.48
CA ALA A 146 -0.02 43.30 -12.10
C ALA A 146 0.50 44.12 -13.30
N GLY A 147 0.52 43.54 -14.50
CA GLY A 147 0.89 44.24 -15.75
C GLY A 147 -0.14 45.25 -16.24
N ALA A 148 -1.38 45.18 -15.75
CA ALA A 148 -2.45 46.15 -16.00
C ALA A 148 -2.39 47.35 -15.03
N GLY A 149 -1.34 47.52 -14.22
CA GLY A 149 -1.11 48.66 -13.32
C GLY A 149 -0.85 49.96 -14.02
N PRO A 150 -0.87 51.14 -13.32
CA PRO A 150 -1.08 52.51 -13.86
C PRO A 150 0.02 53.07 -14.75
N SER A 151 1.01 52.30 -15.19
CA SER A 151 2.18 52.78 -15.95
C SER A 151 2.24 52.34 -17.41
N GLY A 152 1.26 51.68 -17.95
CA GLY A 152 1.27 51.23 -19.34
C GLY A 152 0.04 51.71 -20.10
N SER A 153 0.25 52.43 -21.22
CA SER A 153 -0.72 52.98 -22.17
C SER A 153 -1.55 51.91 -22.89
N THR A 154 -2.25 51.10 -22.19
CA THR A 154 -3.32 50.24 -22.70
C THR A 154 -4.59 50.61 -21.96
N SER A 155 -5.66 50.87 -22.71
CA SER A 155 -7.00 51.28 -22.23
C SER A 155 -7.37 50.60 -20.93
N PRO A 156 -7.98 51.33 -19.98
CA PRO A 156 -8.34 50.73 -18.67
C PRO A 156 -9.22 49.51 -18.93
N SER A 157 -8.72 48.39 -18.51
CA SER A 157 -9.51 47.14 -18.48
C SER A 157 -10.84 47.52 -17.81
N SER A 158 -11.95 47.24 -18.48
CA SER A 158 -13.27 47.54 -17.98
C SER A 158 -13.37 47.11 -16.49
N PRO A 159 -14.00 47.91 -15.59
CA PRO A 159 -14.18 47.53 -14.19
C PRO A 159 -14.76 46.13 -14.02
N LEU A 160 -15.50 45.65 -15.00
CA LEU A 160 -16.03 44.28 -15.06
C LEU A 160 -14.91 43.23 -15.27
N GLN A 161 -13.88 43.53 -16.08
CA GLN A 161 -12.75 42.60 -16.29
C GLN A 161 -11.88 42.45 -15.01
N VAL A 162 -11.61 43.54 -14.31
CA VAL A 162 -10.87 43.51 -13.05
C VAL A 162 -11.64 42.74 -11.98
N ARG A 163 -12.97 42.94 -11.93
CA ARG A 163 -13.82 42.24 -10.97
C ARG A 163 -13.92 40.73 -11.28
N SER A 164 -14.01 40.33 -12.52
CA SER A 164 -14.04 38.92 -12.92
C SER A 164 -12.71 38.23 -12.64
N ALA A 165 -11.58 38.90 -12.85
CA ALA A 165 -10.26 38.38 -12.55
C ALA A 165 -10.02 38.24 -11.04
N ASP A 166 -10.52 39.16 -10.19
CA ASP A 166 -10.46 39.08 -8.73
C ASP A 166 -11.27 37.85 -8.22
N VAL A 167 -12.48 37.64 -8.76
CA VAL A 167 -13.28 36.44 -8.45
C VAL A 167 -12.56 35.16 -8.86
N SER A 168 -11.93 35.14 -10.01
CA SER A 168 -11.16 33.97 -10.48
C SER A 168 -9.94 33.72 -9.62
N LEU A 169 -9.21 34.76 -9.17
CA LEU A 169 -8.08 34.60 -8.25
C LEU A 169 -8.50 34.03 -6.90
N ARG A 170 -9.60 34.48 -6.34
CA ARG A 170 -10.12 33.94 -5.07
C ARG A 170 -10.49 32.48 -5.22
N ALA A 171 -11.18 32.11 -6.29
CA ALA A 171 -11.53 30.72 -6.55
C ALA A 171 -10.29 29.81 -6.71
N LEU A 172 -9.21 30.34 -7.34
CA LEU A 172 -7.93 29.61 -7.44
C LEU A 172 -7.25 29.46 -6.07
N VAL A 173 -7.25 30.50 -5.23
CA VAL A 173 -6.69 30.44 -3.86
C VAL A 173 -7.42 29.41 -3.03
N ASP A 174 -8.76 29.42 -3.05
CA ASP A 174 -9.58 28.47 -2.30
C ASP A 174 -9.32 27.03 -2.80
N GLY A 175 -9.27 26.82 -4.11
CA GLY A 175 -8.96 25.52 -4.71
C GLY A 175 -7.54 25.03 -4.37
N ILE A 176 -6.56 25.91 -4.32
CA ILE A 176 -5.19 25.58 -3.88
C ILE A 176 -5.19 25.17 -2.40
N ALA A 177 -5.85 25.93 -1.53
CA ALA A 177 -5.92 25.65 -0.10
C ALA A 177 -6.60 24.30 0.20
N ASP A 178 -7.72 24.02 -0.46
CA ASP A 178 -8.44 22.74 -0.33
C ASP A 178 -7.58 21.55 -0.77
N LEU A 179 -6.86 21.72 -1.88
CA LEU A 179 -6.01 20.66 -2.42
C LEU A 179 -4.76 20.42 -1.54
N GLU A 180 -4.15 21.47 -1.00
CA GLU A 180 -3.05 21.39 -0.05
C GLU A 180 -3.49 20.68 1.24
N TYR A 181 -4.66 21.00 1.76
CA TYR A 181 -5.23 20.31 2.92
C TYR A 181 -5.45 18.82 2.65
N ALA A 182 -6.02 18.47 1.49
CA ALA A 182 -6.23 17.08 1.09
C ALA A 182 -4.93 16.31 0.92
N ILE A 183 -3.89 16.92 0.33
CA ILE A 183 -2.55 16.33 0.20
C ILE A 183 -1.94 16.08 1.57
N ASN A 184 -1.97 17.07 2.48
CA ASN A 184 -1.42 16.95 3.83
C ASN A 184 -2.09 15.84 4.65
N ALA A 185 -3.42 15.70 4.56
CA ALA A 185 -4.17 14.62 5.20
C ALA A 185 -3.72 13.24 4.69
N ARG A 186 -3.56 13.08 3.37
CA ARG A 186 -3.09 11.83 2.76
C ARG A 186 -1.63 11.52 3.08
N GLU A 187 -0.77 12.52 3.18
CA GLU A 187 0.61 12.34 3.61
C GLU A 187 0.69 11.90 5.08
N ALA A 188 -0.17 12.40 5.95
CA ALA A 188 -0.27 11.93 7.34
C ALA A 188 -0.67 10.44 7.39
N LEU A 189 -1.66 10.04 6.61
CA LEU A 189 -2.06 8.64 6.46
C LEU A 189 -0.90 7.78 5.92
N LYS A 190 -0.19 8.24 4.90
CA LYS A 190 0.99 7.56 4.34
C LYS A 190 2.10 7.38 5.39
N ARG A 191 2.33 8.38 6.25
CA ARG A 191 3.28 8.27 7.37
C ARG A 191 2.86 7.21 8.39
N ALA A 192 1.57 7.18 8.76
CA ALA A 192 1.02 6.17 9.67
C ALA A 192 1.16 4.76 9.09
N LEU A 193 0.80 4.56 7.82
CA LEU A 193 0.96 3.29 7.11
C LEU A 193 2.43 2.86 6.97
N ARG A 194 3.36 3.82 6.83
CA ARG A 194 4.80 3.50 6.79
C ARG A 194 5.28 2.96 8.14
N ARG A 195 4.84 3.53 9.26
CA ARG A 195 5.16 3.01 10.60
C ARG A 195 4.61 1.60 10.77
N TRP A 196 3.37 1.38 10.35
CA TRP A 196 2.74 0.07 10.38
C TRP A 196 3.51 -0.97 9.54
N VAL A 197 4.04 -0.62 8.35
CA VAL A 197 4.89 -1.52 7.54
C VAL A 197 6.14 -1.96 8.30
N ILE A 198 6.72 -1.10 9.16
CA ILE A 198 7.86 -1.48 9.99
C ILE A 198 7.44 -2.57 10.98
N PHE A 199 6.32 -2.40 11.68
CA PHE A 199 5.77 -3.43 12.58
C PHE A 199 5.41 -4.74 11.88
N HIS A 200 4.92 -4.66 10.64
CA HIS A 200 4.60 -5.85 9.86
C HIS A 200 5.86 -6.62 9.41
N ALA A 201 7.00 -5.92 9.27
CA ALA A 201 8.25 -6.50 8.77
C ALA A 201 9.19 -7.00 9.90
N THR A 202 8.88 -6.67 11.17
CA THR A 202 9.60 -7.13 12.37
C THR A 202 8.83 -8.22 13.08
#